data_1811cd0f1fdedfada99f1abcad028642
#
_entry.id   1811cd0f1fdedfada99f1abcad028642
#
_cell.length_a   1.000
_cell.length_b   1.000
_cell.length_c   1.000
_cell.angle_alpha   90.00
_cell.angle_beta   90.00
_cell.angle_gamma   90.00
#
_symmetry.space_group_name_H-M   'P 1'
#
loop_
_entity.id
_entity.type
_entity.pdbx_description
1 polymer ?
#
loop_
_entity_poly.entity_id
_entity_poly.type
_entity_poly.pdbx_seq_one_letter_code
_entity_poly.pdbx_strand_id
1 'polypeptide(L)'
;MDDFFKASRYKTNTKLFLWPTRFQIYNQMTFANELIAWYQEHKRDLPWRHSTNPYVLWLSEIILQQTRVDQGLPYFHRFLTHYPTIADFAAASEGEILNDWQGLGYYSRARNMHHTAKMVMEQFDGRFPSAYNDLVLLKGVGEYTASAISSFSSNEARAVLDGNVFRVLARYFGIDTPINSSKGKKQFSELAQELLP
;
A
#
# COMPACT_ATOMS: atom_id res chain seq x y z
N MET A 1 11.17 17.99 -25.88
CA MET A 1 11.01 17.28 -24.61
C MET A 1 11.49 18.10 -23.42
N ASP A 2 11.66 19.41 -23.60
CA ASP A 2 12.38 20.31 -22.67
C ASP A 2 11.57 21.47 -22.09
N ASP A 3 10.26 21.48 -22.21
CA ASP A 3 9.44 22.63 -21.77
C ASP A 3 8.61 22.40 -20.49
N PHE A 4 8.78 21.28 -19.80
CA PHE A 4 8.00 20.98 -18.57
C PHE A 4 8.68 21.42 -17.27
N PHE A 5 9.87 22.00 -17.29
CA PHE A 5 10.65 22.38 -16.08
C PHE A 5 11.02 23.86 -15.99
N LYS A 6 10.12 24.77 -16.34
CA LYS A 6 10.28 26.17 -15.89
C LYS A 6 9.51 26.37 -14.58
N ALA A 7 10.08 25.84 -13.49
CA ALA A 7 9.65 26.19 -12.14
C ALA A 7 9.96 27.66 -11.86
N SER A 8 8.94 28.48 -11.77
CA SER A 8 8.99 29.86 -11.30
C SER A 8 9.60 29.89 -9.88
N ARG A 9 10.70 30.63 -9.72
CA ARG A 9 11.31 30.92 -8.41
C ARG A 9 10.37 31.80 -7.61
N TYR A 10 9.64 31.22 -6.65
CA TYR A 10 8.98 32.02 -5.62
C TYR A 10 9.86 32.11 -4.37
N LYS A 11 10.23 33.37 -4.05
CA LYS A 11 10.95 33.74 -2.82
C LYS A 11 10.09 33.39 -1.60
N THR A 12 10.70 32.65 -0.68
CA THR A 12 10.18 32.34 0.65
C THR A 12 9.87 33.58 1.45
N ASN A 13 8.61 33.81 1.75
CA ASN A 13 8.22 34.67 2.85
C ASN A 13 7.27 33.84 3.73
N THR A 14 7.67 33.63 4.98
CA THR A 14 7.03 32.82 6.01
C THR A 14 5.69 33.45 6.42
N LYS A 15 4.63 33.22 5.65
CA LYS A 15 3.24 33.43 6.08
C LYS A 15 2.51 32.12 5.82
N LEU A 16 1.83 31.63 6.85
CA LEU A 16 0.84 30.58 6.75
C LEU A 16 -0.09 30.92 5.56
N PHE A 17 0.11 30.23 4.43
CA PHE A 17 -0.77 30.34 3.30
C PHE A 17 -2.04 29.54 3.61
N LEU A 18 -3.03 30.23 4.15
CA LEU A 18 -4.42 29.82 3.99
C LEU A 18 -4.76 29.99 2.50
N TRP A 19 -4.57 28.95 1.73
CA TRP A 19 -5.05 28.91 0.36
C TRP A 19 -6.58 29.00 0.38
N PRO A 20 -7.20 29.77 -0.52
CA PRO A 20 -8.66 29.79 -0.62
C PRO A 20 -9.15 28.38 -0.95
N THR A 21 -10.09 27.86 -0.19
CA THR A 21 -10.67 26.52 -0.27
C THR A 21 -11.02 26.04 -1.70
N ARG A 22 -11.37 26.98 -2.57
CA ARG A 22 -11.71 26.71 -3.98
C ARG A 22 -10.48 26.35 -4.87
N PHE A 23 -9.32 26.90 -4.57
CA PHE A 23 -8.07 26.63 -5.29
C PHE A 23 -7.44 25.31 -4.84
N GLN A 24 -7.57 24.95 -3.58
CA GLN A 24 -7.17 23.66 -3.04
C GLN A 24 -7.98 22.52 -3.68
N ILE A 25 -9.29 22.64 -3.71
CA ILE A 25 -10.20 21.63 -4.30
C ILE A 25 -9.87 21.44 -5.80
N TYR A 26 -9.64 22.50 -6.55
CA TYR A 26 -9.31 22.43 -7.97
C TYR A 26 -7.99 21.70 -8.21
N ASN A 27 -6.93 22.00 -7.45
CA ASN A 27 -5.64 21.33 -7.58
C ASN A 27 -5.67 19.86 -7.13
N GLN A 28 -6.45 19.54 -6.11
CA GLN A 28 -6.62 18.16 -5.63
C GLN A 28 -7.29 17.28 -6.69
N MET A 29 -8.40 17.73 -7.24
CA MET A 29 -9.11 17.01 -8.32
C MET A 29 -8.23 16.86 -9.57
N THR A 30 -7.45 17.88 -9.92
CA THR A 30 -6.54 17.84 -11.07
C THR A 30 -5.44 16.82 -10.85
N PHE A 31 -4.77 16.81 -9.68
CA PHE A 31 -3.70 15.85 -9.35
C PHE A 31 -4.21 14.41 -9.39
N ALA A 32 -5.32 14.11 -8.72
CA ALA A 32 -5.89 12.77 -8.69
C ALA A 32 -6.29 12.29 -10.09
N ASN A 33 -6.97 13.15 -10.88
CA ASN A 33 -7.40 12.81 -12.24
C ASN A 33 -6.22 12.58 -13.17
N GLU A 34 -5.18 13.41 -13.12
CA GLU A 34 -3.95 13.23 -13.90
C GLU A 34 -3.23 11.94 -13.53
N LEU A 35 -3.14 11.63 -12.24
CA LEU A 35 -2.51 10.40 -11.76
C LEU A 35 -3.30 9.15 -12.18
N ILE A 36 -4.63 9.19 -12.12
CA ILE A 36 -5.51 8.10 -12.55
C ILE A 36 -5.39 7.91 -14.07
N ALA A 37 -5.43 8.98 -14.86
CA ALA A 37 -5.27 8.91 -16.31
C ALA A 37 -3.92 8.29 -16.69
N TRP A 38 -2.83 8.77 -16.07
CA TRP A 38 -1.51 8.20 -16.26
C TRP A 38 -1.45 6.72 -15.87
N TYR A 39 -2.05 6.35 -14.75
CA TYR A 39 -2.07 4.96 -14.29
C TYR A 39 -2.80 4.04 -15.28
N GLN A 40 -3.89 4.47 -15.89
CA GLN A 40 -4.63 3.65 -16.85
C GLN A 40 -3.76 3.27 -18.07
N GLU A 41 -2.89 4.17 -18.50
CA GLU A 41 -2.00 3.94 -19.64
C GLU A 41 -0.72 3.16 -19.27
N HIS A 42 -0.20 3.34 -18.03
CA HIS A 42 1.13 2.88 -17.64
C HIS A 42 1.14 1.79 -16.58
N LYS A 43 -0.04 1.35 -16.09
CA LYS A 43 -0.11 0.30 -15.07
C LYS A 43 0.50 -0.99 -15.58
N ARG A 44 1.35 -1.61 -14.75
CA ARG A 44 1.85 -2.95 -15.02
C ARG A 44 0.73 -3.97 -14.87
N ASP A 45 0.68 -4.95 -15.75
CA ASP A 45 -0.21 -6.11 -15.62
C ASP A 45 0.34 -7.07 -14.57
N LEU A 46 -0.28 -7.09 -13.39
CA LEU A 46 0.15 -7.89 -12.25
C LEU A 46 -1.04 -8.70 -11.72
N PRO A 47 -0.87 -10.01 -11.42
CA PRO A 47 -1.99 -10.90 -11.10
C PRO A 47 -2.89 -10.41 -9.97
N TRP A 48 -2.30 -9.88 -8.90
CA TRP A 48 -3.03 -9.36 -7.75
C TRP A 48 -3.84 -8.09 -8.03
N ARG A 49 -3.58 -7.39 -9.14
CA ARG A 49 -4.35 -6.20 -9.55
C ARG A 49 -5.69 -6.54 -10.19
N HIS A 50 -5.89 -7.82 -10.53
CA HIS A 50 -7.16 -8.34 -11.06
C HIS A 50 -8.05 -8.95 -9.97
N SER A 51 -7.64 -8.87 -8.70
CA SER A 51 -8.36 -9.46 -7.58
C SER A 51 -8.81 -8.40 -6.58
N THR A 52 -10.02 -8.56 -6.06
CA THR A 52 -10.52 -7.85 -4.89
C THR A 52 -10.55 -8.76 -3.64
N ASN A 53 -10.07 -10.00 -3.75
CA ASN A 53 -9.99 -10.92 -2.62
C ASN A 53 -8.92 -10.45 -1.62
N PRO A 54 -9.27 -10.11 -0.37
CA PRO A 54 -8.31 -9.57 0.60
C PRO A 54 -7.20 -10.56 0.95
N TYR A 55 -7.45 -11.87 0.89
CA TYR A 55 -6.42 -12.90 1.07
C TYR A 55 -5.35 -12.85 -0.04
N VAL A 56 -5.78 -12.74 -1.30
CA VAL A 56 -4.88 -12.65 -2.47
C VAL A 56 -4.05 -11.37 -2.41
N LEU A 57 -4.67 -10.26 -2.05
CA LEU A 57 -4.01 -8.97 -1.87
C LEU A 57 -2.99 -9.04 -0.72
N TRP A 58 -3.36 -9.63 0.40
CA TRP A 58 -2.46 -9.82 1.54
C TRP A 58 -1.23 -10.66 1.18
N LEU A 59 -1.39 -11.77 0.44
CA LEU A 59 -0.25 -12.57 -0.05
C LEU A 59 0.70 -11.70 -0.84
N SER A 60 0.20 -10.91 -1.79
CA SER A 60 1.04 -10.04 -2.62
C SER A 60 1.75 -8.97 -1.80
N GLU A 61 1.04 -8.29 -0.89
CA GLU A 61 1.60 -7.24 -0.07
C GLU A 61 2.73 -7.74 0.84
N ILE A 62 2.58 -8.90 1.48
CA ILE A 62 3.61 -9.44 2.36
C ILE A 62 4.80 -10.01 1.57
N ILE A 63 4.56 -10.74 0.48
CA ILE A 63 5.63 -11.28 -0.36
C ILE A 63 6.50 -10.17 -0.94
N LEU A 64 5.89 -9.06 -1.35
CA LEU A 64 6.59 -7.94 -1.98
C LEU A 64 7.24 -6.96 -1.01
N GLN A 65 7.06 -7.12 0.31
CA GLN A 65 7.83 -6.33 1.29
C GLN A 65 9.33 -6.54 1.06
N GLN A 66 10.04 -5.46 0.68
CA GLN A 66 11.48 -5.49 0.38
C GLN A 66 11.89 -6.52 -0.69
N THR A 67 10.97 -6.95 -1.55
CA THR A 67 11.19 -7.92 -2.61
C THR A 67 10.79 -7.29 -3.95
N ARG A 68 11.63 -7.41 -4.97
CA ARG A 68 11.27 -6.96 -6.33
C ARG A 68 10.16 -7.83 -6.91
N VAL A 69 9.33 -7.25 -7.77
CA VAL A 69 8.21 -7.96 -8.42
C VAL A 69 8.67 -9.22 -9.14
N ASP A 70 9.75 -9.12 -9.92
CA ASP A 70 10.28 -10.25 -10.70
C ASP A 70 10.72 -11.43 -9.81
N GLN A 71 11.25 -11.13 -8.62
CA GLN A 71 11.60 -12.13 -7.62
C GLN A 71 10.38 -12.66 -6.87
N GLY A 72 9.40 -11.80 -6.53
CA GLY A 72 8.24 -12.17 -5.72
C GLY A 72 7.15 -12.90 -6.50
N LEU A 73 6.99 -12.61 -7.80
CA LEU A 73 5.94 -13.19 -8.64
C LEU A 73 5.90 -14.73 -8.65
N PRO A 74 7.01 -15.45 -8.82
CA PRO A 74 7.00 -16.92 -8.74
C PRO A 74 6.52 -17.45 -7.37
N TYR A 75 6.88 -16.76 -6.29
CA TYR A 75 6.41 -17.12 -4.94
C TYR A 75 4.93 -16.86 -4.75
N PHE A 76 4.44 -15.73 -5.25
CA PHE A 76 3.00 -15.44 -5.22
C PHE A 76 2.19 -16.56 -5.89
N HIS A 77 2.59 -17.01 -7.08
CA HIS A 77 1.94 -18.12 -7.77
C HIS A 77 2.05 -19.43 -6.99
N ARG A 78 3.23 -19.74 -6.44
CA ARG A 78 3.45 -20.94 -5.62
C ARG A 78 2.53 -20.97 -4.42
N PHE A 79 2.49 -19.87 -3.64
CA PHE A 79 1.65 -19.76 -2.46
C PHE A 79 0.17 -19.88 -2.81
N LEU A 80 -0.28 -19.23 -3.88
CA LEU A 80 -1.68 -19.30 -4.30
C LEU A 80 -2.06 -20.69 -4.84
N THR A 81 -1.09 -21.44 -5.40
CA THR A 81 -1.29 -22.82 -5.87
C THR A 81 -1.35 -23.81 -4.70
N HIS A 82 -0.42 -23.70 -3.74
CA HIS A 82 -0.35 -24.62 -2.61
C HIS A 82 -1.41 -24.30 -1.54
N TYR A 83 -1.73 -23.03 -1.38
CA TYR A 83 -2.67 -22.53 -0.38
C TYR A 83 -3.73 -21.63 -1.04
N PRO A 84 -4.64 -22.17 -1.83
CA PRO A 84 -5.64 -21.39 -2.57
C PRO A 84 -6.60 -20.60 -1.65
N THR A 85 -6.77 -21.05 -0.40
CA THR A 85 -7.59 -20.37 0.60
C THR A 85 -6.80 -20.11 1.89
N ILE A 86 -7.31 -19.21 2.74
CA ILE A 86 -6.74 -18.97 4.06
C ILE A 86 -6.81 -20.20 4.96
N ALA A 87 -7.82 -21.06 4.75
CA ALA A 87 -7.96 -22.32 5.48
C ALA A 87 -6.84 -23.30 5.13
N ASP A 88 -6.50 -23.44 3.83
CA ASP A 88 -5.37 -24.26 3.38
C ASP A 88 -4.06 -23.75 3.97
N PHE A 89 -3.87 -22.42 3.99
CA PHE A 89 -2.69 -21.81 4.57
C PHE A 89 -2.59 -22.06 6.08
N ALA A 90 -3.70 -21.95 6.80
CA ALA A 90 -3.76 -22.20 8.26
C ALA A 90 -3.52 -23.66 8.62
N ALA A 91 -4.00 -24.60 7.78
CA ALA A 91 -3.87 -26.05 7.97
C ALA A 91 -2.46 -26.56 7.68
N ALA A 92 -1.66 -25.87 6.87
CA ALA A 92 -0.30 -26.23 6.56
C ALA A 92 0.60 -26.19 7.82
N SER A 93 1.64 -27.01 7.86
CA SER A 93 2.66 -26.92 8.89
C SER A 93 3.57 -25.69 8.67
N GLU A 94 4.18 -25.19 9.74
CA GLU A 94 5.17 -24.11 9.61
C GLU A 94 6.33 -24.51 8.69
N GLY A 95 6.73 -25.79 8.73
CA GLY A 95 7.80 -26.33 7.88
C GLY A 95 7.49 -26.22 6.39
N GLU A 96 6.26 -26.56 5.96
CA GLU A 96 5.80 -26.43 4.58
C GLU A 96 5.82 -24.97 4.12
N ILE A 97 5.27 -24.07 4.94
CA ILE A 97 5.27 -22.63 4.65
C ILE A 97 6.70 -22.08 4.52
N LEU A 98 7.61 -22.46 5.41
CA LEU A 98 9.00 -22.00 5.37
C LEU A 98 9.78 -22.60 4.19
N ASN A 99 9.45 -23.82 3.77
CA ASN A 99 10.02 -24.45 2.58
C ASN A 99 9.60 -23.69 1.31
N ASP A 100 8.32 -23.35 1.18
CA ASP A 100 7.82 -22.56 0.06
C ASP A 100 8.37 -21.14 0.04
N TRP A 101 8.74 -20.59 1.20
CA TRP A 101 9.33 -19.26 1.37
C TRP A 101 10.84 -19.22 1.09
N GLN A 102 11.48 -20.38 0.96
CA GLN A 102 12.93 -20.46 0.83
C GLN A 102 13.46 -19.63 -0.35
N GLY A 103 14.41 -18.72 -0.07
CA GLY A 103 14.99 -17.81 -1.05
C GLY A 103 14.47 -16.38 -1.01
N LEU A 104 13.34 -16.09 -0.35
CA LEU A 104 12.83 -14.71 -0.18
C LEU A 104 13.52 -13.92 0.94
N GLY A 105 14.13 -14.60 1.91
CA GLY A 105 14.70 -13.97 3.10
C GLY A 105 13.64 -13.45 4.06
N TYR A 106 14.08 -12.84 5.18
CA TYR A 106 13.18 -12.28 6.21
C TYR A 106 12.05 -13.24 6.61
N TYR A 107 12.41 -14.45 7.05
CA TYR A 107 11.51 -15.56 7.37
C TYR A 107 10.47 -15.24 8.45
N SER A 108 10.68 -14.18 9.24
CA SER A 108 9.67 -13.68 10.18
C SER A 108 8.35 -13.30 9.47
N ARG A 109 8.40 -12.87 8.20
CA ARG A 109 7.19 -12.60 7.40
C ARG A 109 6.36 -13.86 7.22
N ALA A 110 6.99 -14.96 6.77
CA ALA A 110 6.31 -16.25 6.58
C ALA A 110 5.70 -16.78 7.90
N ARG A 111 6.44 -16.69 9.02
CA ARG A 111 5.91 -17.07 10.35
C ARG A 111 4.74 -16.19 10.78
N ASN A 112 4.83 -14.89 10.55
CA ASN A 112 3.72 -13.98 10.83
C ASN A 112 2.50 -14.29 9.96
N MET A 113 2.70 -14.62 8.68
CA MET A 113 1.62 -15.04 7.78
C MET A 113 0.92 -16.30 8.29
N HIS A 114 1.69 -17.31 8.70
CA HIS A 114 1.11 -18.55 9.25
C HIS A 114 0.33 -18.31 10.55
N HIS A 115 0.88 -17.46 11.43
CA HIS A 115 0.15 -17.05 12.65
C HIS A 115 -1.15 -16.29 12.30
N THR A 116 -1.08 -15.36 11.35
CA THR A 116 -2.24 -14.61 10.88
C THR A 116 -3.29 -15.51 10.26
N ALA A 117 -2.89 -16.52 9.47
CA ALA A 117 -3.84 -17.47 8.91
C ALA A 117 -4.65 -18.21 9.99
N LYS A 118 -3.97 -18.69 11.04
CA LYS A 118 -4.64 -19.31 12.20
C LYS A 118 -5.56 -18.34 12.93
N MET A 119 -5.10 -17.12 13.16
CA MET A 119 -5.89 -16.07 13.78
C MET A 119 -7.16 -15.77 12.98
N VAL A 120 -7.08 -15.74 11.63
CA VAL A 120 -8.25 -15.54 10.78
C VAL A 120 -9.24 -16.69 10.90
N MET A 121 -8.77 -17.92 10.99
CA MET A 121 -9.64 -19.08 11.23
C MET A 121 -10.35 -19.00 12.58
N GLU A 122 -9.66 -18.56 13.62
CA GLU A 122 -10.17 -18.55 15.00
C GLU A 122 -11.06 -17.34 15.30
N GLN A 123 -10.72 -16.16 14.77
CA GLN A 123 -11.34 -14.88 15.18
C GLN A 123 -12.27 -14.29 14.10
N PHE A 124 -12.17 -14.75 12.86
CA PHE A 124 -12.94 -14.24 11.72
C PHE A 124 -13.67 -15.35 10.95
N ASP A 125 -13.91 -16.51 11.59
CA ASP A 125 -14.62 -17.66 11.01
C ASP A 125 -14.06 -18.09 9.63
N GLY A 126 -12.74 -17.99 9.45
CA GLY A 126 -12.06 -18.32 8.18
C GLY A 126 -12.31 -17.32 7.06
N ARG A 127 -12.90 -16.17 7.33
CA ARG A 127 -13.09 -15.08 6.36
C ARG A 127 -12.00 -14.04 6.54
N PHE A 128 -11.14 -13.89 5.54
CA PHE A 128 -10.10 -12.86 5.61
C PHE A 128 -10.74 -11.47 5.66
N PRO A 129 -10.44 -10.63 6.69
CA PRO A 129 -11.07 -9.33 6.82
C PRO A 129 -10.66 -8.38 5.70
N SER A 130 -11.54 -7.45 5.35
CA SER A 130 -11.28 -6.39 4.36
C SER A 130 -11.30 -4.99 4.96
N ALA A 131 -11.90 -4.81 6.15
CA ALA A 131 -11.95 -3.52 6.82
C ALA A 131 -10.61 -3.18 7.48
N TYR A 132 -10.17 -1.93 7.36
CA TYR A 132 -8.90 -1.46 7.91
C TYR A 132 -8.72 -1.78 9.40
N ASN A 133 -9.76 -1.52 10.20
CA ASN A 133 -9.69 -1.71 11.66
C ASN A 133 -9.47 -3.17 12.08
N ASP A 134 -9.92 -4.12 11.28
CA ASP A 134 -9.70 -5.54 11.51
C ASP A 134 -8.32 -5.98 10.98
N LEU A 135 -7.92 -5.42 9.82
CA LEU A 135 -6.64 -5.74 9.20
C LEU A 135 -5.44 -5.33 10.06
N VAL A 136 -5.49 -4.19 10.75
CA VAL A 136 -4.39 -3.74 11.63
C VAL A 136 -4.19 -4.61 12.87
N LEU A 137 -5.18 -5.44 13.23
CA LEU A 137 -5.07 -6.40 14.33
C LEU A 137 -4.26 -7.64 13.93
N LEU A 138 -4.11 -7.90 12.64
CA LEU A 138 -3.44 -9.07 12.12
C LEU A 138 -1.91 -8.95 12.29
N LYS A 139 -1.27 -10.04 12.71
CA LYS A 139 0.17 -10.05 12.98
C LYS A 139 0.99 -9.83 11.71
N GLY A 140 1.85 -8.83 11.72
CA GLY A 140 2.69 -8.47 10.56
C GLY A 140 1.98 -7.61 9.51
N VAL A 141 0.75 -7.18 9.78
CA VAL A 141 0.01 -6.21 8.97
C VAL A 141 0.10 -4.85 9.67
N GLY A 142 0.90 -3.96 9.09
CA GLY A 142 1.01 -2.56 9.53
C GLY A 142 -0.01 -1.66 8.84
N GLU A 143 -0.06 -0.39 9.26
CA GLU A 143 -0.98 0.63 8.72
C GLU A 143 -0.95 0.71 7.19
N TYR A 144 0.24 0.68 6.58
CA TYR A 144 0.39 0.69 5.12
C TYR A 144 -0.31 -0.51 4.46
N THR A 145 0.02 -1.74 4.92
CA THR A 145 -0.53 -2.97 4.36
C THR A 145 -2.04 -3.06 4.58
N ALA A 146 -2.52 -2.65 5.75
CA ALA A 146 -3.96 -2.59 6.05
C ALA A 146 -4.69 -1.60 5.14
N SER A 147 -4.12 -0.40 4.92
CA SER A 147 -4.68 0.61 4.02
C SER A 147 -4.73 0.12 2.58
N ALA A 148 -3.66 -0.52 2.10
CA ALA A 148 -3.62 -1.08 0.75
C ALA A 148 -4.68 -2.18 0.55
N ILE A 149 -4.75 -3.14 1.47
CA ILE A 149 -5.74 -4.23 1.38
C ILE A 149 -7.16 -3.69 1.45
N SER A 150 -7.49 -2.83 2.42
CA SER A 150 -8.86 -2.29 2.57
C SER A 150 -9.27 -1.45 1.37
N SER A 151 -8.35 -0.64 0.84
CA SER A 151 -8.60 0.17 -0.34
C SER A 151 -8.89 -0.69 -1.59
N PHE A 152 -8.06 -1.71 -1.86
CA PHE A 152 -8.21 -2.56 -3.05
C PHE A 152 -9.32 -3.61 -2.92
N SER A 153 -9.63 -4.11 -1.72
CA SER A 153 -10.63 -5.16 -1.54
C SER A 153 -12.04 -4.64 -1.31
N SER A 154 -12.19 -3.56 -0.54
CA SER A 154 -13.49 -3.01 -0.13
C SER A 154 -13.72 -1.57 -0.55
N ASN A 155 -12.82 -1.01 -1.34
CA ASN A 155 -12.89 0.39 -1.80
C ASN A 155 -12.98 1.40 -0.63
N GLU A 156 -12.37 1.07 0.51
CA GLU A 156 -12.27 1.98 1.64
C GLU A 156 -11.33 3.13 1.28
N ALA A 157 -11.79 4.37 1.43
CA ALA A 157 -11.02 5.56 1.07
C ALA A 157 -9.84 5.77 2.04
N ARG A 158 -8.76 5.02 1.85
CA ARG A 158 -7.53 5.02 2.65
C ARG A 158 -6.32 5.31 1.81
N ALA A 159 -5.62 6.39 2.11
CA ALA A 159 -4.35 6.68 1.48
C ALA A 159 -3.24 5.78 2.04
N VAL A 160 -2.35 5.34 1.17
CA VAL A 160 -1.10 4.69 1.56
C VAL A 160 0.04 5.71 1.58
N LEU A 161 0.99 5.56 2.49
CA LEU A 161 2.13 6.45 2.62
C LEU A 161 3.42 5.64 2.73
N ASP A 162 4.14 5.53 1.61
CA ASP A 162 5.44 4.90 1.51
C ASP A 162 6.52 5.87 0.99
N GLY A 163 7.74 5.40 0.86
CA GLY A 163 8.86 6.22 0.34
C GLY A 163 8.61 6.79 -1.06
N ASN A 164 7.81 6.14 -1.90
CA ASN A 164 7.47 6.63 -3.24
C ASN A 164 6.42 7.73 -3.15
N VAL A 165 5.37 7.54 -2.35
CA VAL A 165 4.32 8.54 -2.11
C VAL A 165 4.92 9.80 -1.50
N PHE A 166 5.75 9.68 -0.45
CA PHE A 166 6.49 10.83 0.10
C PHE A 166 7.24 11.60 -0.97
N ARG A 167 7.97 10.90 -1.83
CA ARG A 167 8.79 11.51 -2.88
C ARG A 167 7.94 12.23 -3.93
N VAL A 168 6.84 11.64 -4.36
CA VAL A 168 5.93 12.24 -5.34
C VAL A 168 5.28 13.49 -4.75
N LEU A 169 4.68 13.38 -3.57
CA LEU A 169 4.00 14.49 -2.91
C LEU A 169 4.97 15.65 -2.58
N ALA A 170 6.16 15.33 -2.04
CA ALA A 170 7.17 16.35 -1.76
C ALA A 170 7.57 17.14 -3.02
N ARG A 171 7.77 16.46 -4.15
CA ARG A 171 8.15 17.10 -5.41
C ARG A 171 7.03 17.89 -6.04
N TYR A 172 5.83 17.33 -6.08
CA TYR A 172 4.69 17.95 -6.75
C TYR A 172 4.19 19.18 -5.98
N PHE A 173 4.08 19.08 -4.65
CA PHE A 173 3.58 20.16 -3.80
C PHE A 173 4.67 21.06 -3.19
N GLY A 174 5.95 20.81 -3.50
CA GLY A 174 7.06 21.61 -3.00
C GLY A 174 7.24 21.54 -1.48
N ILE A 175 6.97 20.37 -0.87
CA ILE A 175 7.07 20.19 0.58
C ILE A 175 8.49 19.85 0.96
N ASP A 176 9.12 20.68 1.80
CA ASP A 176 10.49 20.55 2.31
C ASP A 176 10.57 19.98 3.74
N THR A 177 9.42 19.78 4.39
CA THR A 177 9.36 19.23 5.76
C THR A 177 9.96 17.81 5.79
N PRO A 178 10.93 17.53 6.69
CA PRO A 178 11.55 16.22 6.76
C PRO A 178 10.56 15.09 7.05
N ILE A 179 10.54 14.07 6.20
CA ILE A 179 9.60 12.93 6.27
C ILE A 179 9.80 12.05 7.51
N ASN A 180 10.97 12.09 8.13
CA ASN A 180 11.28 11.34 9.35
C ASN A 180 10.86 12.07 10.64
N SER A 181 10.37 13.31 10.54
CA SER A 181 9.80 14.05 11.67
C SER A 181 8.33 13.70 11.88
N SER A 182 7.85 13.79 13.13
CA SER A 182 6.42 13.58 13.44
C SER A 182 5.53 14.59 12.71
N LYS A 183 6.00 15.84 12.58
CA LYS A 183 5.30 16.89 11.81
C LYS A 183 5.21 16.53 10.33
N GLY A 184 6.30 16.05 9.73
CA GLY A 184 6.32 15.66 8.32
C GLY A 184 5.40 14.48 8.07
N LYS A 185 5.50 13.40 8.87
CA LYS A 185 4.60 12.25 8.74
C LYS A 185 3.13 12.65 8.78
N LYS A 186 2.73 13.49 9.75
CA LYS A 186 1.36 13.98 9.88
C LYS A 186 0.96 14.79 8.63
N GLN A 187 1.77 15.75 8.21
CA GLN A 187 1.49 16.61 7.05
C GLN A 187 1.28 15.80 5.77
N PHE A 188 2.17 14.83 5.49
CA PHE A 188 2.06 14.00 4.30
C PHE A 188 0.88 13.02 4.37
N SER A 189 0.56 12.49 5.56
CA SER A 189 -0.59 11.61 5.75
C SER A 189 -1.92 12.36 5.51
N GLU A 190 -2.05 13.55 6.07
CA GLU A 190 -3.22 14.41 5.86
C GLU A 190 -3.37 14.76 4.37
N LEU A 191 -2.28 15.22 3.73
CA LEU A 191 -2.29 15.55 2.31
C LEU A 191 -2.65 14.34 1.44
N ALA A 192 -2.03 13.17 1.68
CA ALA A 192 -2.32 11.97 0.92
C ALA A 192 -3.79 11.56 1.04
N GLN A 193 -4.38 11.69 2.23
CA GLN A 193 -5.79 11.39 2.48
C GLN A 193 -6.73 12.41 1.79
N GLU A 194 -6.37 13.70 1.81
CA GLU A 194 -7.12 14.76 1.14
C GLU A 194 -7.11 14.65 -0.40
N LEU A 195 -6.06 14.02 -0.97
CA LEU A 195 -5.91 13.87 -2.42
C LEU A 195 -6.66 12.67 -2.99
N LEU A 196 -7.27 11.82 -2.16
CA LEU A 196 -8.13 10.74 -2.65
C LEU A 196 -9.36 11.31 -3.37
N PRO A 197 -9.75 10.70 -4.52
CA PRO A 197 -10.90 11.14 -5.29
C PRO A 197 -12.22 10.85 -4.59
#